data_37c664aaa17739f3caeec5b758f6a1d8
#
_entry.id   37c664aaa17739f3caeec5b758f6a1d8
#
_cell.length_a   1.000
_cell.length_b   1.000
_cell.length_c   1.000
_cell.angle_alpha   90.00
_cell.angle_beta   90.00
_cell.angle_gamma   90.00
#
_symmetry.space_group_name_H-M   'P 1'
#
loop_
_entity.id
_entity.type
_entity.pdbx_description
1 polymer ?
#
loop_
_entity_poly.entity_id
_entity_poly.type
_entity_poly.pdbx_seq_one_letter_code
_entity_poly.pdbx_strand_id
1 'polypeptide(L)'
;MIYALPPYAQALGIGVDPSDAASPVLWFDYSDRVSGRPGFLHGGAISGLMEMAAIAALQSELERRGEPARLKPVNVAVEFMRGGTQQRTFASGTVTRAGRRVALVNASCWQDDPAKPIALAQLKVLLSPAE
;
A
#
# COMPACT_ATOMS: atom_id res chain seq x y z
N MET A 1 9.16 11.67 -7.99
CA MET A 1 7.71 11.79 -8.23
C MET A 1 6.94 11.74 -6.93
N ILE A 2 5.90 12.52 -6.83
CA ILE A 2 4.97 12.46 -5.71
C ILE A 2 3.80 11.56 -6.12
N TYR A 3 3.55 10.53 -5.35
CA TYR A 3 2.41 9.66 -5.60
C TYR A 3 1.11 10.43 -5.39
N ALA A 4 0.26 10.47 -6.41
CA ALA A 4 -1.04 11.12 -6.33
C ALA A 4 -2.04 10.18 -5.64
N LEU A 5 -2.56 10.61 -4.50
CA LEU A 5 -3.50 9.81 -3.73
C LEU A 5 -4.88 9.79 -4.40
N PRO A 6 -5.45 8.61 -4.68
CA PRO A 6 -6.81 8.51 -5.20
C PRO A 6 -7.84 8.85 -4.11
N PRO A 7 -9.11 9.11 -4.50
CA PRO A 7 -10.15 9.44 -3.52
C PRO A 7 -10.30 8.44 -2.37
N TYR A 8 -10.13 7.16 -2.63
CA TYR A 8 -10.19 6.14 -1.58
C TYR A 8 -9.14 6.36 -0.50
N ALA A 9 -7.91 6.67 -0.91
CA ALA A 9 -6.84 6.95 0.05
C ALA A 9 -7.15 8.21 0.87
N GLN A 10 -7.75 9.21 0.24
CA GLN A 10 -8.16 10.42 0.95
C GLN A 10 -9.24 10.10 1.99
N ALA A 11 -10.18 9.22 1.66
CA ALA A 11 -11.22 8.80 2.59
C ALA A 11 -10.65 8.11 3.82
N LEU A 12 -9.55 7.38 3.69
CA LEU A 12 -8.86 6.75 4.81
C LEU A 12 -7.95 7.72 5.57
N GLY A 13 -7.75 8.92 5.06
CA GLY A 13 -6.83 9.89 5.66
C GLY A 13 -5.37 9.54 5.47
N ILE A 14 -5.03 8.91 4.36
CA ILE A 14 -3.66 8.44 4.11
C ILE A 14 -2.74 9.61 3.78
N GLY A 15 -1.61 9.67 4.48
CA GLY A 15 -0.49 10.54 4.16
C GLY A 15 0.65 9.77 3.50
N VAL A 16 1.54 10.49 2.87
CA VAL A 16 2.70 9.90 2.17
C VAL A 16 3.99 10.48 2.73
N ASP A 17 4.91 9.61 3.11
CA ASP A 17 6.29 9.99 3.41
C ASP A 17 7.15 9.56 2.22
N PRO A 18 7.62 10.51 1.40
CA PRO A 18 8.37 10.20 0.18
C PRO A 18 9.88 10.07 0.41
N SER A 19 10.34 9.97 1.66
CA SER A 19 11.77 9.95 1.96
C SER A 19 12.51 8.79 1.29
N ASP A 20 11.85 7.66 1.06
CA ASP A 20 12.34 6.61 0.18
C ASP A 20 11.53 6.65 -1.11
N ALA A 21 12.10 7.26 -2.15
CA ALA A 21 11.41 7.44 -3.43
C ALA A 21 11.06 6.12 -4.11
N ALA A 22 11.85 5.07 -3.88
CA ALA A 22 11.61 3.75 -4.47
C ALA A 22 10.46 3.02 -3.77
N SER A 23 10.24 3.32 -2.51
CA SER A 23 9.24 2.64 -1.70
C SER A 23 8.64 3.64 -0.70
N PRO A 24 7.77 4.54 -1.18
CA PRO A 24 7.15 5.52 -0.29
C PRO A 24 6.42 4.84 0.85
N VAL A 25 6.54 5.41 2.05
CA VAL A 25 5.78 4.93 3.20
C VAL A 25 4.46 5.70 3.26
N LEU A 26 3.37 4.96 3.25
CA LEU A 26 2.04 5.52 3.43
C LEU A 26 1.60 5.27 4.86
N TRP A 27 0.76 6.15 5.40
CA TRP A 27 0.32 6.01 6.78
C TRP A 27 -1.05 6.65 6.98
N PHE A 28 -1.76 6.20 8.01
CA PHE A 28 -2.93 6.90 8.51
C PHE A 28 -2.94 6.89 10.04
N ASP A 29 -3.65 7.85 10.61
CA ASP A 29 -3.89 7.89 12.03
C ASP A 29 -5.17 7.11 12.36
N TYR A 30 -5.25 6.59 13.57
CA TYR A 30 -6.47 5.93 14.02
C TYR A 30 -7.62 6.93 14.06
N SER A 31 -8.76 6.52 13.54
CA SER A 31 -9.99 7.29 13.57
C SER A 31 -11.17 6.35 13.39
N ASP A 32 -12.38 6.88 13.52
CA ASP A 32 -13.58 6.07 13.29
C ASP A 32 -13.64 5.51 11.86
N ARG A 33 -13.03 6.20 10.91
CA ARG A 33 -13.01 5.76 9.50
C ARG A 33 -12.27 4.46 9.28
N VAL A 34 -11.32 4.14 10.14
CA VAL A 34 -10.48 2.95 10.02
C VAL A 34 -10.73 1.95 11.14
N SER A 35 -11.73 2.21 11.97
CA SER A 35 -12.06 1.40 13.13
C SER A 35 -12.88 0.18 12.73
N GLY A 36 -12.50 -0.98 13.29
CA GLY A 36 -13.28 -2.19 13.20
C GLY A 36 -14.02 -2.43 14.51
N ARG A 37 -13.74 -3.57 15.17
CA ARG A 37 -14.28 -3.78 16.52
C ARG A 37 -13.64 -2.75 17.46
N PRO A 38 -14.30 -2.41 18.59
CA PRO A 38 -13.80 -1.37 19.48
C PRO A 38 -12.33 -1.56 19.88
N GLY A 39 -11.55 -0.51 19.68
CA GLY A 39 -10.11 -0.52 20.03
C GLY A 39 -9.19 -1.08 18.96
N PHE A 40 -9.73 -1.55 17.83
CA PHE A 40 -8.92 -2.20 16.80
C PHE A 40 -9.18 -1.60 15.41
N LEU A 41 -8.15 -1.70 14.57
CA LEU A 41 -8.28 -1.33 13.17
C LEU A 41 -9.16 -2.33 12.42
N HIS A 42 -9.92 -1.82 11.46
CA HIS A 42 -10.66 -2.67 10.52
C HIS A 42 -9.68 -3.31 9.54
N GLY A 43 -9.83 -4.62 9.30
CA GLY A 43 -8.98 -5.33 8.34
C GLY A 43 -9.01 -4.75 6.94
N GLY A 44 -10.18 -4.24 6.52
CA GLY A 44 -10.31 -3.57 5.23
C GLY A 44 -9.49 -2.29 5.13
N ALA A 45 -9.37 -1.54 6.23
CA ALA A 45 -8.53 -0.34 6.24
C ALA A 45 -7.04 -0.70 6.15
N ILE A 46 -6.62 -1.74 6.87
CA ILE A 46 -5.24 -2.25 6.79
C ILE A 46 -4.93 -2.72 5.37
N SER A 47 -5.83 -3.50 4.77
CA SER A 47 -5.68 -3.97 3.39
C SER A 47 -5.62 -2.82 2.40
N GLY A 48 -6.48 -1.82 2.56
CA GLY A 48 -6.50 -0.63 1.71
C GLY A 48 -5.21 0.16 1.78
N LEU A 49 -4.66 0.32 2.98
CA LEU A 49 -3.38 1.01 3.15
C LEU A 49 -2.25 0.27 2.42
N MET A 50 -2.20 -1.06 2.56
CA MET A 50 -1.19 -1.87 1.88
C MET A 50 -1.36 -1.85 0.37
N GLU A 51 -2.59 -1.87 -0.12
CA GLU A 51 -2.84 -1.78 -1.57
C GLU A 51 -2.32 -0.45 -2.12
N MET A 52 -2.62 0.65 -1.44
CA MET A 52 -2.14 1.98 -1.86
C MET A 52 -0.61 2.05 -1.83
N ALA A 53 0.01 1.48 -0.79
CA ALA A 53 1.47 1.46 -0.69
C ALA A 53 2.12 0.62 -1.79
N ALA A 54 1.53 -0.52 -2.12
CA ALA A 54 2.02 -1.36 -3.21
C ALA A 54 1.94 -0.65 -4.55
N ILE A 55 0.83 0.03 -4.83
CA ILE A 55 0.65 0.79 -6.07
C ILE A 55 1.65 1.95 -6.13
N ALA A 56 1.87 2.64 -5.02
CA ALA A 56 2.86 3.73 -4.98
C ALA A 56 4.27 3.23 -5.31
N ALA A 57 4.66 2.08 -4.76
CA ALA A 57 5.96 1.48 -5.04
C ALA A 57 6.08 1.08 -6.52
N LEU A 58 5.02 0.51 -7.08
CA LEU A 58 5.01 0.10 -8.49
C LEU A 58 5.08 1.30 -9.42
N GLN A 59 4.32 2.35 -9.15
CA GLN A 59 4.39 3.58 -9.95
C GLN A 59 5.80 4.18 -9.93
N SER A 60 6.44 4.20 -8.76
CA SER A 60 7.81 4.69 -8.63
C SER A 60 8.78 3.87 -9.46
N GLU A 61 8.63 2.54 -9.44
CA GLU A 61 9.49 1.65 -10.20
C GLU A 61 9.35 1.87 -11.71
N LEU A 62 8.11 1.92 -12.19
CA LEU A 62 7.83 2.10 -13.61
C LEU A 62 8.31 3.46 -14.11
N GLU A 63 8.17 4.48 -13.28
CA GLU A 63 8.65 5.81 -13.64
C GLU A 63 10.18 5.86 -13.74
N ARG A 64 10.89 5.22 -12.82
CA ARG A 64 12.35 5.14 -12.89
C ARG A 64 12.82 4.41 -14.14
N ARG A 65 12.04 3.45 -14.63
CA ARG A 65 12.35 2.70 -15.86
C ARG A 65 11.94 3.46 -17.12
N GLY A 66 11.22 4.58 -16.99
CA GLY A 66 10.67 5.27 -18.16
C GLY A 66 9.58 4.47 -18.85
N GLU A 67 8.88 3.61 -18.12
CA GLU A 67 7.85 2.71 -18.65
C GLU A 67 6.51 2.96 -17.96
N PRO A 68 5.91 4.15 -18.09
CA PRO A 68 4.63 4.43 -17.43
C PRO A 68 3.55 3.48 -17.95
N ALA A 69 2.65 3.10 -17.07
CA ALA A 69 1.57 2.19 -17.41
C ALA A 69 0.32 2.51 -16.60
N ARG A 70 -0.82 2.05 -17.11
CA ARG A 70 -2.04 2.02 -16.33
C ARG A 70 -1.99 0.76 -15.46
N LEU A 71 -2.35 0.91 -14.20
CA LEU A 71 -2.24 -0.16 -13.21
C LEU A 71 -3.62 -0.64 -12.81
N LYS A 72 -3.85 -1.94 -12.92
CA LYS A 72 -5.11 -2.53 -12.50
C LYS A 72 -4.83 -3.72 -11.58
N PRO A 73 -4.99 -3.55 -10.26
CA PRO A 73 -4.90 -4.69 -9.34
C PRO A 73 -5.97 -5.71 -9.68
N VAL A 74 -5.58 -6.97 -9.83
CA VAL A 74 -6.51 -8.05 -10.17
C VAL A 74 -6.55 -9.14 -9.11
N ASN A 75 -5.60 -9.12 -8.18
CA ASN A 75 -5.59 -10.07 -7.07
C ASN A 75 -4.86 -9.46 -5.90
N VAL A 76 -5.46 -9.56 -4.73
CA VAL A 76 -4.83 -9.10 -3.48
C VAL A 76 -5.02 -10.20 -2.46
N ALA A 77 -3.92 -10.73 -1.94
CA ALA A 77 -3.94 -11.70 -0.86
C ALA A 77 -3.37 -11.04 0.38
N VAL A 78 -4.08 -11.11 1.49
CA VAL A 78 -3.68 -10.45 2.74
C VAL A 78 -3.59 -11.48 3.85
N GLU A 79 -2.50 -11.40 4.62
CA GLU A 79 -2.35 -12.18 5.84
C GLU A 79 -2.34 -11.23 7.02
N PHE A 80 -3.29 -11.39 7.93
CA PHE A 80 -3.35 -10.63 9.17
C PHE A 80 -2.61 -11.41 10.24
N MET A 81 -1.55 -10.84 10.77
CA MET A 81 -0.67 -11.52 11.71
C MET A 81 -0.97 -11.16 13.15
N ARG A 82 -1.47 -9.95 13.39
CA ARG A 82 -1.88 -9.50 14.72
C ARG A 82 -2.84 -8.33 14.58
N GLY A 83 -3.59 -8.05 15.64
CA GLY A 83 -4.52 -6.92 15.63
C GLY A 83 -3.80 -5.58 15.61
N GLY A 84 -4.28 -4.66 14.80
CA GLY A 84 -3.82 -3.27 14.84
C GLY A 84 -4.59 -2.51 15.91
N THR A 85 -3.91 -1.67 16.67
CA THR A 85 -4.49 -0.92 17.78
C THR A 85 -4.64 0.57 17.43
N GLN A 86 -5.00 1.39 18.40
CA GLN A 86 -5.31 2.81 18.20
C GLN A 86 -4.04 3.64 18.06
N GLN A 87 -3.28 3.38 17.02
CA GLN A 87 -2.01 4.03 16.74
C GLN A 87 -1.90 4.39 15.27
N ARG A 88 -0.94 5.28 14.95
CA ARG A 88 -0.57 5.52 13.57
C ARG A 88 -0.09 4.22 12.94
N THR A 89 -0.52 3.98 11.72
CA THR A 89 -0.26 2.74 11.00
C THR A 89 0.42 3.06 9.68
N PHE A 90 1.44 2.29 9.36
CA PHE A 90 2.30 2.53 8.19
C PHE A 90 2.27 1.33 7.26
N ALA A 91 2.52 1.58 5.98
CA ALA A 91 2.72 0.51 5.02
C ALA A 91 3.70 0.95 3.93
N SER A 92 4.42 0.00 3.39
CA SER A 92 5.28 0.21 2.22
C SER A 92 5.22 -1.01 1.33
N GLY A 93 5.51 -0.79 0.04
CA GLY A 93 5.49 -1.85 -0.95
C GLY A 93 6.89 -2.16 -1.48
N THR A 94 7.06 -3.38 -1.96
CA THR A 94 8.28 -3.83 -2.63
C THR A 94 7.89 -4.52 -3.92
N VAL A 95 8.39 -4.00 -5.05
CA VAL A 95 8.14 -4.63 -6.35
C VAL A 95 9.00 -5.89 -6.45
N THR A 96 8.36 -7.04 -6.46
CA THR A 96 9.05 -8.32 -6.60
C THR A 96 9.44 -8.55 -8.06
N ARG A 97 8.51 -8.20 -8.97
CA ARG A 97 8.74 -8.34 -10.39
C ARG A 97 7.79 -7.41 -11.14
N ALA A 98 8.29 -6.73 -12.16
CA ALA A 98 7.45 -5.98 -13.09
C ALA A 98 7.78 -6.43 -14.49
N GLY A 99 6.93 -7.29 -15.06
CA GLY A 99 7.02 -7.75 -16.43
C GLY A 99 6.33 -6.78 -17.38
N ARG A 100 6.06 -7.23 -18.60
CA ARG A 100 5.42 -6.39 -19.61
C ARG A 100 3.95 -6.15 -19.32
N ARG A 101 3.24 -7.14 -18.81
CA ARG A 101 1.79 -7.08 -18.60
C ARG A 101 1.36 -7.32 -17.17
N VAL A 102 2.22 -7.90 -16.35
CA VAL A 102 1.89 -8.27 -14.98
C VAL A 102 3.03 -7.89 -14.07
N ALA A 103 2.70 -7.27 -12.96
CA ALA A 103 3.62 -7.01 -11.87
C ALA A 103 3.18 -7.75 -10.61
N LEU A 104 4.17 -8.19 -9.84
CA LEU A 104 3.96 -8.76 -8.52
C LEU A 104 4.58 -7.83 -7.50
N VAL A 105 3.77 -7.42 -6.53
CA VAL A 105 4.19 -6.45 -5.51
C VAL A 105 3.80 -6.98 -4.15
N ASN A 106 4.72 -6.90 -3.21
CA ASN A 106 4.45 -7.22 -1.81
C ASN A 106 4.28 -5.92 -1.03
N ALA A 107 3.51 -5.98 0.03
CA ALA A 107 3.38 -4.86 0.95
C ALA A 107 3.42 -5.37 2.38
N SER A 108 3.91 -4.52 3.27
CA SER A 108 3.99 -4.78 4.70
C SER A 108 3.34 -3.62 5.43
N CYS A 109 2.62 -3.94 6.50
CA CYS A 109 1.94 -2.95 7.34
C CYS A 109 2.40 -3.13 8.78
N TRP A 110 2.74 -2.04 9.45
CA TRP A 110 3.24 -2.09 10.82
C TRP A 110 2.78 -0.87 11.61
N GLN A 111 2.97 -0.94 12.93
CA GLN A 111 2.68 0.18 13.82
C GLN A 111 3.93 0.59 14.60
N ASP A 112 4.45 -0.28 15.47
CA ASP A 112 5.59 0.08 16.31
C ASP A 112 6.93 -0.19 15.64
N ASP A 113 7.03 -1.29 14.90
CA ASP A 113 8.31 -1.80 14.40
C ASP A 113 8.08 -2.43 13.02
N PRO A 114 8.73 -1.90 11.97
CA PRO A 114 8.61 -2.49 10.63
C PRO A 114 9.10 -3.94 10.55
N ALA A 115 9.94 -4.39 11.48
CA ALA A 115 10.36 -5.79 11.54
C ALA A 115 9.28 -6.70 12.15
N LYS A 116 8.22 -6.11 12.70
CA LYS A 116 7.10 -6.85 13.31
C LYS A 116 5.78 -6.42 12.68
N PRO A 117 5.54 -6.79 11.43
CA PRO A 117 4.33 -6.34 10.74
C PRO A 117 3.07 -6.88 11.39
N ILE A 118 1.99 -6.08 11.31
CA ILE A 118 0.66 -6.53 11.73
C ILE A 118 -0.05 -7.26 10.59
N ALA A 119 0.36 -7.00 9.35
CA ALA A 119 -0.20 -7.66 8.17
C ALA A 119 0.78 -7.62 7.01
N LEU A 120 0.64 -8.58 6.11
CA LEU A 120 1.39 -8.67 4.86
C LEU A 120 0.40 -8.83 3.71
N ALA A 121 0.76 -8.32 2.55
CA ALA A 121 -0.06 -8.46 1.35
C ALA A 121 0.79 -8.80 0.14
N GLN A 122 0.17 -9.47 -0.82
CA GLN A 122 0.78 -9.76 -2.11
C GLN A 122 -0.25 -9.39 -3.17
N LEU A 123 0.17 -8.56 -4.12
CA LEU A 123 -0.68 -8.06 -5.17
C LEU A 123 -0.20 -8.54 -6.53
N LYS A 124 -1.16 -8.87 -7.39
CA LYS A 124 -0.93 -9.05 -8.81
C LYS A 124 -1.61 -7.88 -9.52
N VAL A 125 -0.85 -7.17 -10.34
CA VAL A 125 -1.30 -5.95 -11.00
C VAL A 125 -1.13 -6.09 -12.51
N LEU A 126 -2.19 -5.86 -13.26
CA LEU A 126 -2.10 -5.81 -14.72
C LEU A 126 -1.55 -4.45 -15.14
N LEU A 127 -0.64 -4.49 -16.11
CA LEU A 127 -0.04 -3.31 -16.71
C LEU A 127 -0.55 -3.18 -18.13
N SER A 128 -1.03 -1.98 -18.48
CA SER A 128 -1.41 -1.67 -19.85
C SER A 128 -0.78 -0.35 -20.25
N PRO A 129 -0.65 -0.10 -21.59
CA PRO A 129 0.01 1.13 -22.03
C PRO A 129 -0.67 2.37 -21.46
N ALA A 130 0.14 3.33 -21.03
CA ALA A 130 -0.36 4.64 -20.62
C ALA A 130 -0.82 5.41 -21.87
N GLU A 131 -1.89 6.18 -21.71
CA GLU A 131 -2.40 7.03 -22.78
C GLU A 131 -1.93 8.46 -22.63
#